data_ec00bb4a33f7138282df2cf84f4af179
#
_entry.id   ec00bb4a33f7138282df2cf84f4af179
#
_cell.length_a   1.000
_cell.length_b   1.000
_cell.length_c   1.000
_cell.angle_alpha   90.00
_cell.angle_beta   90.00
_cell.angle_gamma   90.00
#
_symmetry.space_group_name_H-M   'P 1'
#
loop_
_entity.id
_entity.type
_entity.pdbx_description
1 polymer ?
#
loop_
_entity_poly.entity_id
_entity_poly.type
_entity_poly.pdbx_seq_one_letter_code
_entity_poly.pdbx_strand_id
1 'polypeptide(L)'
;WMNTRIKQPISESAVLQKFEDHHLIDNTMEKRFVTTSKINYRYAFLTADRIRGLSGVNCLMIDEIQDILMDNVPVIEQTTFAVGEKHKSFLYSGTPKSLDNPIETMWSDFSTQNEWAIPCHRHSFFAGGKKNIHWNIIIDDRNIGLKGLICELCGELINARDPLAHWVSLNPGVKDRVSMPFEGYHIPQLV
;
A
#
# COMPACT_ATOMS: atom_id res chain seq x y z
N TRP A 1 -0.60 17.09 9.24
CA TRP A 1 -0.22 15.86 8.52
C TRP A 1 1.30 15.78 8.34
N MET A 2 1.94 16.72 7.66
CA MET A 2 3.39 16.70 7.38
C MET A 2 4.26 16.61 8.63
N ASN A 3 3.97 17.40 9.67
CA ASN A 3 4.76 17.38 10.90
C ASN A 3 4.74 16.02 11.58
N THR A 4 3.57 15.41 11.69
CA THR A 4 3.38 14.12 12.39
C THR A 4 3.77 12.92 11.54
N ARG A 5 3.48 12.94 10.23
CA ARG A 5 3.66 11.78 9.34
C ARG A 5 5.02 11.70 8.69
N ILE A 6 5.69 12.83 8.52
CA ILE A 6 6.98 12.90 7.79
C ILE A 6 8.10 13.44 8.70
N LYS A 7 7.92 14.66 9.26
CA LYS A 7 9.01 15.28 10.03
C LYS A 7 9.31 14.56 11.33
N GLN A 8 8.30 14.14 12.06
CA GLN A 8 8.49 13.44 13.32
C GLN A 8 9.23 12.11 13.15
N PRO A 9 8.85 11.17 12.25
CA PRO A 9 9.61 9.95 12.03
C PRO A 9 11.06 10.19 11.59
N ILE A 10 11.32 11.25 10.81
CA ILE A 10 12.69 11.61 10.42
C ILE A 10 13.48 12.08 11.65
N SER A 11 12.90 12.97 12.48
CA SER A 11 13.57 13.49 13.67
C SER A 11 13.77 12.45 14.78
N GLU A 12 12.98 11.38 14.80
CA GLU A 12 13.10 10.27 15.76
C GLU A 12 14.07 9.18 15.28
N SER A 13 14.42 9.16 13.99
CA SER A 13 15.31 8.16 13.41
C SER A 13 16.77 8.63 13.37
N ALA A 14 17.64 8.03 14.19
CA ALA A 14 19.07 8.32 14.18
C ALA A 14 19.77 8.08 12.83
N VAL A 15 19.16 7.26 11.96
CA VAL A 15 19.65 7.04 10.59
C VAL A 15 19.23 8.19 9.69
N LEU A 16 17.95 8.58 9.71
CA LEU A 16 17.41 9.60 8.82
C LEU A 16 17.92 11.00 9.16
N GLN A 17 18.16 11.30 10.44
CA GLN A 17 18.78 12.56 10.89
C GLN A 17 20.13 12.84 10.23
N LYS A 18 20.90 11.81 9.86
CA LYS A 18 22.19 11.97 9.16
C LYS A 18 22.06 12.61 7.78
N PHE A 19 20.87 12.59 7.19
CA PHE A 19 20.59 13.16 5.89
C PHE A 19 19.95 14.54 5.97
N GLU A 20 19.64 15.03 7.18
CA GLU A 20 19.10 16.38 7.40
C GLU A 20 20.21 17.42 7.49
N ASP A 21 19.92 18.61 6.99
CA ASP A 21 20.71 19.83 7.20
C ASP A 21 19.75 21.00 7.33
N HIS A 22 19.88 21.73 8.45
CA HIS A 22 19.04 22.89 8.77
C HIS A 22 19.20 24.07 7.80
N HIS A 23 20.25 24.07 6.96
CA HIS A 23 20.47 25.06 5.92
C HIS A 23 19.73 24.74 4.61
N LEU A 24 19.21 23.52 4.48
CA LEU A 24 18.46 23.11 3.29
C LEU A 24 16.96 23.46 3.41
N ILE A 25 16.28 23.44 2.26
CA ILE A 25 14.85 23.75 2.19
C ILE A 25 14.06 22.68 2.97
N ASP A 26 13.30 23.14 3.95
CA ASP A 26 12.32 22.35 4.69
C ASP A 26 11.06 23.18 4.96
N ASN A 27 10.11 23.14 4.02
CA ASN A 27 8.85 23.85 4.11
C ASN A 27 7.66 22.92 3.81
N THR A 28 6.46 23.49 3.67
CA THR A 28 5.23 22.72 3.42
C THR A 28 5.13 22.15 2.00
N MET A 29 6.00 22.52 1.09
CA MET A 29 5.95 22.11 -0.31
C MET A 29 7.15 21.29 -0.74
N GLU A 30 8.29 21.41 -0.05
CA GLU A 30 9.53 20.74 -0.40
C GLU A 30 10.41 20.52 0.82
N LYS A 31 11.03 19.33 0.90
CA LYS A 31 12.11 19.02 1.84
C LYS A 31 13.31 18.52 1.05
N ARG A 32 14.49 19.08 1.32
CA ARG A 32 15.76 18.66 0.73
C ARG A 32 16.65 17.97 1.75
N PHE A 33 17.49 17.08 1.26
CA PHE A 33 18.45 16.31 2.03
C PHE A 33 19.88 16.56 1.52
N VAL A 34 20.88 16.29 2.36
CA VAL A 34 22.31 16.45 2.05
C VAL A 34 22.75 15.63 0.82
N THR A 35 22.02 14.55 0.50
CA THR A 35 22.25 13.70 -0.69
C THR A 35 21.75 14.31 -1.99
N THR A 36 21.34 15.56 -2.01
CA THR A 36 20.64 16.24 -3.13
C THR A 36 19.24 15.69 -3.42
N SER A 37 18.82 14.65 -2.72
CA SER A 37 17.45 14.13 -2.82
C SER A 37 16.46 15.14 -2.28
N LYS A 38 15.22 15.10 -2.81
CA LYS A 38 14.15 15.96 -2.32
C LYS A 38 12.81 15.25 -2.30
N ILE A 39 11.96 15.65 -1.39
CA ILE A 39 10.54 15.28 -1.36
C ILE A 39 9.75 16.52 -1.75
N ASN A 40 8.87 16.38 -2.74
CA ASN A 40 7.91 17.41 -3.12
C ASN A 40 6.53 17.02 -2.59
N TYR A 41 5.90 17.90 -1.81
CA TYR A 41 4.55 17.70 -1.30
C TYR A 41 3.57 18.48 -2.17
N ARG A 42 2.59 17.80 -2.72
CA ARG A 42 1.57 18.40 -3.58
C ARG A 42 0.21 17.80 -3.22
N TYR A 43 -0.82 18.50 -3.61
CA TYR A 43 -2.18 17.98 -3.53
C TYR A 43 -2.88 18.13 -4.88
N ALA A 44 -3.71 17.15 -5.20
CA ALA A 44 -4.51 17.10 -6.41
C ALA A 44 -5.89 16.58 -6.05
N PHE A 45 -6.85 17.47 -5.83
CA PHE A 45 -8.23 17.05 -5.54
C PHE A 45 -9.10 17.16 -6.81
N LEU A 46 -9.38 18.36 -7.26
CA LEU A 46 -10.16 18.60 -8.48
C LEU A 46 -9.29 18.73 -9.73
N THR A 47 -8.07 19.20 -9.60
CA THR A 47 -7.13 19.42 -10.72
C THR A 47 -5.71 18.97 -10.34
N ALA A 48 -4.93 18.59 -11.35
CA ALA A 48 -3.51 18.28 -11.22
C ALA A 48 -2.60 19.49 -11.52
N ASP A 49 -3.12 20.71 -11.64
CA ASP A 49 -2.36 21.89 -12.10
C ASP A 49 -1.16 22.22 -11.20
N ARG A 50 -1.27 21.97 -9.90
CA ARG A 50 -0.17 22.21 -8.94
C ARG A 50 0.98 21.20 -9.04
N ILE A 51 0.77 20.13 -9.79
CA ILE A 51 1.76 19.06 -10.01
C ILE A 51 2.44 19.26 -11.37
N ARG A 52 1.76 19.94 -12.30
CA ARG A 52 2.34 20.26 -13.60
C ARG A 52 3.64 21.06 -13.45
N GLY A 53 4.64 20.69 -14.23
CA GLY A 53 5.98 21.27 -14.15
C GLY A 53 6.95 20.55 -13.21
N LEU A 54 6.49 19.59 -12.41
CA LEU A 54 7.41 18.65 -11.78
C LEU A 54 7.88 17.63 -12.82
N SER A 55 9.17 17.30 -12.77
CA SER A 55 9.77 16.28 -13.64
C SER A 55 10.88 15.55 -12.91
N GLY A 56 11.24 14.35 -13.39
CA GLY A 56 12.30 13.56 -12.80
C GLY A 56 11.96 12.96 -11.44
N VAL A 57 10.68 12.72 -11.18
CA VAL A 57 10.21 12.07 -9.95
C VAL A 57 10.49 10.57 -10.04
N ASN A 58 11.33 10.06 -9.15
CA ASN A 58 11.69 8.64 -9.10
C ASN A 58 10.67 7.81 -8.33
N CYS A 59 10.12 8.36 -7.25
CA CYS A 59 9.12 7.70 -6.43
C CYS A 59 7.90 8.61 -6.33
N LEU A 60 6.77 8.14 -6.84
CA LEU A 60 5.48 8.79 -6.75
C LEU A 60 4.63 8.08 -5.71
N MET A 61 4.24 8.81 -4.67
CA MET A 61 3.35 8.31 -3.63
C MET A 61 2.07 9.13 -3.65
N ILE A 62 0.94 8.47 -3.83
CA ILE A 62 -0.40 9.09 -3.78
C ILE A 62 -1.14 8.48 -2.60
N ASP A 63 -1.39 9.32 -1.59
CA ASP A 63 -2.21 8.96 -0.44
C ASP A 63 -3.64 9.45 -0.66
N GLU A 64 -4.62 8.71 -0.15
CA GLU A 64 -6.06 8.98 -0.31
C GLU A 64 -6.47 9.09 -1.80
N ILE A 65 -5.98 8.14 -2.63
CA ILE A 65 -6.23 8.19 -4.09
C ILE A 65 -7.71 8.14 -4.45
N GLN A 66 -8.57 7.59 -3.57
CA GLN A 66 -10.02 7.57 -3.79
C GLN A 66 -10.65 8.98 -3.84
N ASP A 67 -9.94 10.00 -3.36
CA ASP A 67 -10.40 11.39 -3.39
C ASP A 67 -9.87 12.17 -4.61
N ILE A 68 -9.08 11.54 -5.47
CA ILE A 68 -8.53 12.14 -6.69
C ILE A 68 -9.40 11.73 -7.88
N LEU A 69 -9.71 12.66 -8.76
CA LEU A 69 -10.37 12.34 -10.03
C LEU A 69 -9.46 11.44 -10.88
N MET A 70 -10.00 10.33 -11.39
CA MET A 70 -9.24 9.34 -12.16
C MET A 70 -8.49 9.96 -13.34
N ASP A 71 -9.06 10.95 -14.01
CA ASP A 71 -8.43 11.68 -15.12
C ASP A 71 -7.18 12.46 -14.72
N ASN A 72 -7.00 12.74 -13.44
CA ASN A 72 -5.81 13.42 -12.93
C ASN A 72 -4.63 12.46 -12.71
N VAL A 73 -4.88 11.17 -12.50
CA VAL A 73 -3.83 10.17 -12.20
C VAL A 73 -2.79 10.10 -13.30
N PRO A 74 -3.13 9.97 -14.60
CA PRO A 74 -2.15 9.99 -15.68
C PRO A 74 -1.33 11.28 -15.76
N VAL A 75 -1.95 12.42 -15.43
CA VAL A 75 -1.24 13.73 -15.42
C VAL A 75 -0.19 13.77 -14.29
N ILE A 76 -0.53 13.20 -13.13
CA ILE A 76 0.40 13.09 -11.99
C ILE A 76 1.55 12.14 -12.35
N GLU A 77 1.27 11.01 -12.96
CA GLU A 77 2.26 10.02 -13.37
C GLU A 77 3.25 10.55 -14.41
N GLN A 78 2.85 11.52 -15.25
CA GLN A 78 3.73 12.19 -16.21
C GLN A 78 4.97 12.82 -15.56
N THR A 79 4.91 13.17 -14.27
CA THR A 79 6.07 13.68 -13.52
C THR A 79 7.25 12.72 -13.50
N THR A 80 7.00 11.44 -13.71
CA THR A 80 8.01 10.37 -13.71
C THR A 80 8.60 10.08 -15.09
N PHE A 81 8.07 10.66 -16.19
CA PHE A 81 8.45 10.28 -17.57
C PHE A 81 9.92 10.50 -17.89
N ALA A 82 10.55 11.52 -17.28
CA ALA A 82 11.97 11.78 -17.47
C ALA A 82 12.91 10.76 -16.78
N VAL A 83 12.34 9.82 -16.02
CA VAL A 83 13.09 8.81 -15.27
C VAL A 83 13.03 7.47 -16.02
N GLY A 84 14.14 6.76 -16.11
CA GLY A 84 14.15 5.42 -16.72
C GLY A 84 13.32 4.41 -15.92
N GLU A 85 12.64 3.48 -16.61
CA GLU A 85 11.68 2.53 -16.00
C GLU A 85 12.23 1.78 -14.76
N LYS A 86 13.50 1.41 -14.77
CA LYS A 86 14.16 0.71 -13.65
C LYS A 86 14.28 1.52 -12.37
N HIS A 87 14.06 2.84 -12.45
CA HIS A 87 14.24 3.77 -11.35
C HIS A 87 12.92 4.45 -10.94
N LYS A 88 11.82 4.00 -11.50
CA LYS A 88 10.48 4.46 -11.13
C LYS A 88 9.87 3.55 -10.07
N SER A 89 9.17 4.15 -9.14
CA SER A 89 8.29 3.43 -8.22
C SER A 89 7.01 4.22 -8.00
N PHE A 90 5.91 3.49 -7.90
CA PHE A 90 4.59 4.04 -7.64
C PHE A 90 4.01 3.39 -6.39
N LEU A 91 3.46 4.18 -5.51
CA LEU A 91 2.74 3.71 -4.33
C LEU A 91 1.42 4.47 -4.24
N TYR A 92 0.33 3.74 -4.27
CA TYR A 92 -1.01 4.27 -4.10
C TYR A 92 -1.61 3.71 -2.82
N SER A 93 -2.16 4.58 -1.98
CA SER A 93 -2.84 4.20 -0.75
C SER A 93 -4.19 4.90 -0.66
N GLY A 94 -5.13 4.26 0.01
CA GLY A 94 -6.46 4.82 0.21
C GLY A 94 -7.43 3.82 0.79
N THR A 95 -8.62 4.31 1.12
CA THR A 95 -9.72 3.51 1.63
C THR A 95 -10.87 3.55 0.62
N PRO A 96 -11.35 2.42 0.09
CA PRO A 96 -12.45 2.41 -0.86
C PRO A 96 -13.70 3.00 -0.20
N LYS A 97 -14.32 3.99 -0.87
CA LYS A 97 -15.56 4.64 -0.44
C LYS A 97 -16.79 4.19 -1.24
N SER A 98 -16.55 3.78 -2.49
CA SER A 98 -17.56 3.29 -3.42
C SER A 98 -16.90 2.40 -4.46
N LEU A 99 -17.70 1.62 -5.20
CA LEU A 99 -17.21 0.74 -6.26
C LEU A 99 -16.59 1.48 -7.46
N ASP A 100 -16.94 2.75 -7.64
CA ASP A 100 -16.49 3.56 -8.80
C ASP A 100 -15.25 4.42 -8.52
N ASN A 101 -14.63 4.27 -7.34
CA ASN A 101 -13.47 5.08 -7.02
C ASN A 101 -12.17 4.50 -7.59
N PRO A 102 -11.12 5.34 -7.78
CA PRO A 102 -9.88 4.92 -8.42
C PRO A 102 -9.21 3.72 -7.74
N ILE A 103 -9.19 3.66 -6.40
CA ILE A 103 -8.50 2.57 -5.70
C ILE A 103 -9.23 1.24 -5.87
N GLU A 104 -10.56 1.25 -5.92
CA GLU A 104 -11.35 0.04 -6.16
C GLU A 104 -11.12 -0.50 -7.58
N THR A 105 -11.12 0.38 -8.57
CA THR A 105 -10.80 0.01 -9.96
C THR A 105 -9.37 -0.55 -10.06
N MET A 106 -8.39 0.10 -9.42
CA MET A 106 -7.01 -0.40 -9.40
C MET A 106 -6.90 -1.76 -8.71
N TRP A 107 -7.66 -1.96 -7.63
CA TRP A 107 -7.70 -3.23 -6.92
C TRP A 107 -8.32 -4.34 -7.76
N SER A 108 -9.53 -4.12 -8.29
CA SER A 108 -10.31 -5.16 -8.97
C SER A 108 -9.71 -5.56 -10.33
N ASP A 109 -9.32 -4.56 -11.13
CA ASP A 109 -9.01 -4.78 -12.54
C ASP A 109 -7.50 -4.92 -12.81
N PHE A 110 -6.66 -4.29 -12.00
CA PHE A 110 -5.24 -4.13 -12.29
C PHE A 110 -4.30 -4.67 -11.22
N SER A 111 -4.80 -5.24 -10.11
CA SER A 111 -3.94 -5.70 -9.03
C SER A 111 -3.92 -7.21 -8.81
N THR A 112 -2.88 -7.68 -8.12
CA THR A 112 -2.72 -9.06 -7.67
C THR A 112 -3.69 -9.45 -6.56
N GLN A 113 -4.36 -8.50 -5.92
CA GLN A 113 -5.33 -8.71 -4.83
C GLN A 113 -4.75 -9.59 -3.72
N ASN A 114 -3.64 -9.15 -3.13
CA ASN A 114 -3.05 -9.92 -2.03
C ASN A 114 -3.84 -9.72 -0.75
N GLU A 115 -4.26 -10.84 -0.16
CA GLU A 115 -4.97 -10.91 1.10
C GLU A 115 -4.10 -11.58 2.17
N TRP A 116 -4.30 -11.21 3.43
CA TRP A 116 -3.55 -11.77 4.55
C TRP A 116 -4.13 -13.11 4.98
N ALA A 117 -3.35 -14.18 4.85
CA ALA A 117 -3.72 -15.54 5.23
C ALA A 117 -3.12 -15.91 6.59
N ILE A 118 -3.96 -16.35 7.53
CA ILE A 118 -3.59 -16.72 8.89
C ILE A 118 -3.86 -18.21 9.11
N PRO A 119 -2.89 -19.00 9.61
CA PRO A 119 -3.09 -20.43 9.85
C PRO A 119 -3.95 -20.67 11.09
N CYS A 120 -4.77 -21.72 11.04
CA CYS A 120 -5.40 -22.30 12.22
C CYS A 120 -4.66 -23.59 12.63
N HIS A 121 -3.85 -23.52 13.66
CA HIS A 121 -3.05 -24.67 14.12
C HIS A 121 -3.92 -25.80 14.70
N ARG A 122 -5.08 -25.49 15.26
CA ARG A 122 -6.02 -26.48 15.77
C ARG A 122 -6.77 -27.19 14.64
N HIS A 123 -7.11 -26.46 13.59
CA HIS A 123 -7.80 -27.01 12.42
C HIS A 123 -6.80 -27.50 11.38
N SER A 124 -6.19 -28.64 11.66
CA SER A 124 -5.25 -29.31 10.75
C SER A 124 -5.76 -30.71 10.39
N PHE A 125 -5.52 -31.10 9.16
CA PHE A 125 -5.91 -32.42 8.65
C PHE A 125 -4.78 -33.08 7.88
N PHE A 126 -4.82 -34.39 7.76
CA PHE A 126 -3.87 -35.16 6.97
C PHE A 126 -4.49 -35.51 5.61
N ALA A 127 -3.80 -35.18 4.52
CA ALA A 127 -4.16 -35.59 3.18
C ALA A 127 -2.88 -35.94 2.41
N GLY A 128 -2.89 -37.07 1.69
CA GLY A 128 -1.73 -37.53 0.92
C GLY A 128 -0.45 -37.74 1.75
N GLY A 129 -0.57 -38.11 3.01
CA GLY A 129 0.56 -38.32 3.93
C GLY A 129 1.20 -37.04 4.48
N LYS A 130 0.63 -35.86 4.16
CA LYS A 130 1.09 -34.54 4.64
C LYS A 130 0.08 -33.93 5.59
N LYS A 131 0.59 -33.25 6.62
CA LYS A 131 -0.23 -32.41 7.49
C LYS A 131 -0.54 -31.11 6.73
N ASN A 132 -1.82 -30.86 6.51
CA ASN A 132 -2.33 -29.61 5.95
C ASN A 132 -2.89 -28.74 7.08
N ILE A 133 -2.71 -27.45 6.98
CA ILE A 133 -3.22 -26.45 7.91
C ILE A 133 -4.33 -25.71 7.18
N HIS A 134 -5.44 -25.41 7.86
CA HIS A 134 -6.46 -24.54 7.32
C HIS A 134 -5.97 -23.09 7.39
N TRP A 135 -6.08 -22.37 6.28
CA TRP A 135 -5.72 -20.97 6.15
C TRP A 135 -6.98 -20.11 6.11
N ASN A 136 -7.05 -19.14 7.01
CA ASN A 136 -8.12 -18.15 7.03
C ASN A 136 -7.65 -16.91 6.26
N ILE A 137 -8.40 -16.54 5.23
CA ILE A 137 -8.19 -15.28 4.50
C ILE A 137 -9.11 -14.25 5.12
N ILE A 138 -8.53 -13.17 5.66
CA ILE A 138 -9.27 -12.18 6.44
C ILE A 138 -9.86 -11.14 5.48
N ILE A 139 -11.07 -11.39 5.01
CA ILE A 139 -11.78 -10.52 4.07
C ILE A 139 -13.06 -9.94 4.69
N ASP A 140 -13.75 -10.70 5.53
CA ASP A 140 -15.07 -10.37 6.05
C ASP A 140 -15.25 -10.71 7.54
N ASP A 141 -16.48 -10.61 8.02
CA ASP A 141 -16.85 -10.80 9.42
C ASP A 141 -16.85 -12.26 9.90
N ARG A 142 -16.71 -13.26 9.03
CA ARG A 142 -16.66 -14.69 9.40
C ARG A 142 -15.49 -15.00 10.32
N ASN A 143 -14.44 -14.22 10.24
CA ASN A 143 -13.26 -14.35 11.09
C ASN A 143 -13.31 -13.45 12.33
N ILE A 144 -14.44 -12.82 12.65
CA ILE A 144 -14.58 -11.93 13.80
C ILE A 144 -15.28 -12.66 14.94
N GLY A 145 -14.61 -12.78 16.06
CA GLY A 145 -15.17 -13.29 17.31
C GLY A 145 -15.20 -12.24 18.42
N LEU A 146 -15.90 -12.52 19.50
CA LEU A 146 -16.01 -11.61 20.65
C LEU A 146 -14.65 -11.24 21.28
N LYS A 147 -13.63 -12.06 21.12
CA LYS A 147 -12.30 -11.88 21.73
C LYS A 147 -11.19 -11.57 20.72
N GLY A 148 -11.54 -11.39 19.45
CA GLY A 148 -10.57 -11.16 18.37
C GLY A 148 -10.81 -12.05 17.15
N LEU A 149 -9.78 -12.24 16.34
CA LEU A 149 -9.87 -13.07 15.14
C LEU A 149 -10.05 -14.54 15.46
N ILE A 150 -10.96 -15.19 14.75
CA ILE A 150 -11.26 -16.61 14.90
C ILE A 150 -11.15 -17.35 13.58
N CYS A 151 -10.87 -18.65 13.67
CA CYS A 151 -10.97 -19.55 12.53
C CYS A 151 -12.43 -19.70 12.11
N GLU A 152 -12.72 -19.48 10.85
CA GLU A 152 -14.08 -19.58 10.28
C GLU A 152 -14.68 -21.00 10.41
N LEU A 153 -13.85 -22.06 10.50
CA LEU A 153 -14.30 -23.44 10.55
C LEU A 153 -14.49 -23.96 11.97
N CYS A 154 -13.65 -23.60 12.94
CA CYS A 154 -13.70 -24.18 14.26
C CYS A 154 -13.89 -23.16 15.40
N GLY A 155 -13.94 -21.84 15.09
CA GLY A 155 -14.13 -20.79 16.09
C GLY A 155 -12.94 -20.56 17.03
N GLU A 156 -11.80 -21.25 16.84
CA GLU A 156 -10.61 -21.05 17.67
C GLU A 156 -9.96 -19.70 17.37
N LEU A 157 -9.41 -19.05 18.41
CA LEU A 157 -8.67 -17.80 18.23
C LEU A 157 -7.44 -18.03 17.34
N ILE A 158 -7.24 -17.14 16.37
CA ILE A 158 -6.07 -17.13 15.48
C ILE A 158 -5.28 -15.83 15.69
N ASN A 159 -3.97 -15.92 15.46
CA ASN A 159 -3.07 -14.80 15.68
C ASN A 159 -2.69 -14.13 14.36
N ALA A 160 -3.06 -12.85 14.17
CA ALA A 160 -2.69 -12.08 13.00
C ALA A 160 -1.17 -12.00 12.75
N ARG A 161 -0.37 -12.12 13.82
CA ARG A 161 1.09 -12.09 13.79
C ARG A 161 1.71 -13.49 13.86
N ASP A 162 0.99 -14.52 13.45
CA ASP A 162 1.55 -15.87 13.37
C ASP A 162 2.76 -15.89 12.43
N PRO A 163 3.89 -16.53 12.81
CA PRO A 163 5.08 -16.57 11.96
C PRO A 163 4.89 -17.23 10.59
N LEU A 164 3.85 -18.04 10.43
CA LEU A 164 3.50 -18.67 9.16
C LEU A 164 2.52 -17.82 8.33
N ALA A 165 1.90 -16.80 8.92
CA ALA A 165 0.99 -15.92 8.20
C ALA A 165 1.71 -15.23 7.04
N HIS A 166 1.04 -15.12 5.90
CA HIS A 166 1.63 -14.56 4.68
C HIS A 166 0.57 -14.01 3.74
N TRP A 167 1.03 -13.23 2.76
CA TRP A 167 0.19 -12.71 1.69
C TRP A 167 -0.10 -13.78 0.65
N VAL A 168 -1.37 -13.88 0.25
CA VAL A 168 -1.83 -14.79 -0.81
C VAL A 168 -2.49 -13.97 -1.91
N SER A 169 -2.03 -14.12 -3.15
CA SER A 169 -2.65 -13.47 -4.30
C SER A 169 -3.94 -14.20 -4.69
N LEU A 170 -5.05 -13.48 -4.70
CA LEU A 170 -6.34 -13.99 -5.18
C LEU A 170 -6.51 -13.80 -6.70
N ASN A 171 -5.70 -12.92 -7.30
CA ASN A 171 -5.74 -12.64 -8.75
C ASN A 171 -4.34 -12.75 -9.39
N PRO A 172 -3.67 -13.90 -9.32
CA PRO A 172 -2.32 -14.07 -9.88
C PRO A 172 -2.29 -13.91 -11.40
N GLY A 173 -3.39 -14.24 -12.10
CA GLY A 173 -3.52 -14.14 -13.56
C GLY A 173 -3.59 -12.70 -14.09
N VAL A 174 -3.63 -11.68 -13.25
CA VAL A 174 -3.59 -10.29 -13.70
C VAL A 174 -2.28 -9.98 -14.46
N LYS A 175 -1.18 -10.63 -14.08
CA LYS A 175 0.14 -10.46 -14.70
C LYS A 175 0.17 -10.89 -16.17
N ASP A 176 -0.75 -11.79 -16.58
CA ASP A 176 -0.88 -12.25 -17.97
C ASP A 176 -1.81 -11.36 -18.81
N ARG A 177 -2.68 -10.58 -18.16
CA ARG A 177 -3.73 -9.78 -18.82
C ARG A 177 -3.41 -8.29 -18.89
N VAL A 178 -2.62 -7.80 -17.95
CA VAL A 178 -2.29 -6.38 -17.77
C VAL A 178 -0.80 -6.19 -17.96
N SER A 179 -0.40 -5.28 -18.83
CA SER A 179 1.01 -5.01 -19.15
C SER A 179 1.80 -4.45 -17.95
N MET A 180 1.14 -3.73 -17.03
CA MET A 180 1.73 -3.15 -15.82
C MET A 180 0.79 -3.38 -14.63
N PRO A 181 0.73 -4.60 -14.08
CA PRO A 181 -0.12 -4.91 -12.95
C PRO A 181 0.43 -4.32 -11.65
N PHE A 182 -0.47 -3.96 -10.75
CA PHE A 182 -0.10 -3.55 -9.41
C PHE A 182 0.06 -4.77 -8.49
N GLU A 183 1.03 -4.72 -7.59
CA GLU A 183 1.03 -5.56 -6.40
C GLU A 183 0.08 -4.90 -5.37
N GLY A 184 -1.18 -5.33 -5.36
CA GLY A 184 -2.20 -4.80 -4.44
C GLY A 184 -2.21 -5.55 -3.12
N TYR A 185 -2.34 -4.83 -2.00
CA TYR A 185 -2.41 -5.39 -0.65
C TYR A 185 -3.60 -4.79 0.08
N HIS A 186 -4.52 -5.64 0.50
CA HIS A 186 -5.61 -5.26 1.38
C HIS A 186 -5.18 -5.41 2.83
N ILE A 187 -5.20 -4.31 3.58
CA ILE A 187 -4.88 -4.32 5.01
C ILE A 187 -6.20 -4.15 5.77
N PRO A 188 -6.81 -5.24 6.24
CA PRO A 188 -8.04 -5.14 6.99
C PRO A 188 -7.80 -4.45 8.33
N GLN A 189 -8.77 -3.65 8.80
CA GLN A 189 -8.67 -2.93 10.08
C GLN A 189 -8.57 -3.85 11.30
N LEU A 190 -8.77 -5.15 11.12
CA LEU A 190 -8.80 -6.17 12.17
C LEU A 190 -7.45 -6.86 12.41
N VAL A 191 -6.44 -6.55 11.63
CA VAL A 191 -5.11 -7.20 11.69
C VAL A 191 -4.07 -6.29 12.30
#